data_cc45b6f41433b472776789b409c3db76
#
_entry.id   cc45b6f41433b472776789b409c3db76
#
_cell.length_a   1.000
_cell.length_b   1.000
_cell.length_c   1.000
_cell.angle_alpha   90.00
_cell.angle_beta   90.00
_cell.angle_gamma   90.00
#
_symmetry.space_group_name_H-M   'P 1'
#
loop_
_entity.id
_entity.type
_entity.pdbx_description
1 polymer ?
#
loop_
_entity_poly.entity_id
_entity_poly.type
_entity_poly.pdbx_seq_one_letter_code
_entity_poly.pdbx_strand_id
1 'polypeptide(L)'
;MKMTSQNEWTEPEAVGGVGARVAIQGYEGSFHHIVARRFLGERAEIVPCDTFREVARQVESGGAEYGIMAIENSIAGSILPNLGILHNSRLQVTGEYYLHIRQNLMALPGVGLEGIEEVHSHPMALLQCVDFLDTHRWRLVETEDTALSARRIAERGIRNAAAIAGDLAAELFGLEIVAADIHSF
;
A
#
# COMPACT_ATOMS: atom_id res chain seq x y z
N MET A 1 1.21 -36.54 -16.71
CA MET A 1 1.10 -35.15 -16.21
C MET A 1 2.18 -34.98 -15.15
N LYS A 2 3.36 -34.42 -15.51
CA LYS A 2 4.50 -34.23 -14.60
C LYS A 2 4.33 -32.86 -13.96
N MET A 3 4.11 -32.82 -12.65
CA MET A 3 4.24 -31.60 -11.87
C MET A 3 5.73 -31.29 -11.70
N THR A 4 6.21 -30.23 -12.29
CA THR A 4 7.51 -29.66 -11.99
C THR A 4 7.33 -28.66 -10.86
N SER A 5 8.00 -28.92 -9.74
CA SER A 5 8.06 -28.07 -8.56
C SER A 5 9.03 -26.93 -8.81
N GLN A 6 8.53 -25.80 -9.27
CA GLN A 6 9.13 -24.46 -9.10
C GLN A 6 8.04 -23.45 -9.45
N ASN A 7 7.38 -22.90 -8.41
CA ASN A 7 6.57 -21.69 -8.56
C ASN A 7 7.50 -20.50 -8.73
N GLU A 8 8.11 -20.36 -9.89
CA GLU A 8 8.63 -19.09 -10.35
C GLU A 8 7.43 -18.31 -10.91
N TRP A 9 6.86 -17.46 -10.08
CA TRP A 9 5.96 -16.42 -10.55
C TRP A 9 6.77 -15.50 -11.45
N THR A 10 6.57 -15.60 -12.75
CA THR A 10 7.08 -14.58 -13.66
C THR A 10 6.34 -13.29 -13.37
N GLU A 11 7.10 -12.23 -13.07
CA GLU A 11 6.51 -10.89 -12.97
C GLU A 11 5.73 -10.60 -14.26
N PRO A 12 4.48 -10.10 -14.18
CA PRO A 12 3.73 -9.78 -15.38
C PRO A 12 4.51 -8.72 -16.18
N GLU A 13 4.62 -8.94 -17.49
CA GLU A 13 5.13 -7.89 -18.38
C GLU A 13 4.25 -6.65 -18.23
N ALA A 14 4.87 -5.46 -18.14
CA ALA A 14 4.15 -4.21 -17.99
C ALA A 14 3.15 -4.03 -19.14
N VAL A 15 1.86 -4.00 -18.81
CA VAL A 15 0.76 -4.02 -19.80
C VAL A 15 0.35 -2.61 -20.23
N GLY A 16 0.81 -1.55 -19.55
CA GLY A 16 0.37 -0.18 -19.76
C GLY A 16 1.27 0.65 -20.66
N GLY A 17 0.67 1.59 -21.39
CA GLY A 17 1.40 2.65 -22.09
C GLY A 17 2.01 3.67 -21.11
N VAL A 18 2.99 4.44 -21.58
CA VAL A 18 3.62 5.50 -20.79
C VAL A 18 2.58 6.52 -20.33
N GLY A 19 2.41 6.69 -19.00
CA GLY A 19 1.47 7.65 -18.43
C GLY A 19 0.03 7.14 -18.31
N ALA A 20 -0.18 5.81 -18.26
CA ALA A 20 -1.50 5.24 -18.03
C ALA A 20 -2.07 5.71 -16.67
N ARG A 21 -3.36 6.11 -16.68
CA ARG A 21 -4.08 6.54 -15.46
C ARG A 21 -4.65 5.32 -14.75
N VAL A 22 -4.35 5.19 -13.47
CA VAL A 22 -4.77 4.05 -12.66
C VAL A 22 -5.45 4.48 -11.36
N ALA A 23 -6.68 4.05 -11.19
CA ALA A 23 -7.44 4.28 -9.97
C ALA A 23 -7.00 3.29 -8.88
N ILE A 24 -6.72 3.79 -7.69
CA ILE A 24 -6.36 2.99 -6.51
C ILE A 24 -7.17 3.44 -5.31
N GLN A 25 -7.48 2.51 -4.40
CA GLN A 25 -7.96 2.89 -3.08
C GLN A 25 -6.77 3.31 -2.23
N GLY A 26 -6.84 4.52 -1.64
CA GLY A 26 -5.75 5.17 -0.93
C GLY A 26 -4.95 6.14 -1.79
N TYR A 27 -3.73 6.41 -1.38
CA TYR A 27 -2.93 7.52 -1.88
C TYR A 27 -1.60 7.05 -2.47
N GLU A 28 -0.85 7.99 -3.06
CA GLU A 28 0.53 7.74 -3.51
C GLU A 28 1.38 7.18 -2.37
N GLY A 29 2.22 6.19 -2.69
CA GLY A 29 3.04 5.47 -1.70
C GLY A 29 2.33 4.28 -1.04
N SER A 30 1.03 4.07 -1.29
CA SER A 30 0.29 2.91 -0.77
C SER A 30 0.72 1.60 -1.44
N PHE A 31 0.32 0.47 -0.85
CA PHE A 31 0.56 -0.85 -1.44
C PHE A 31 -0.10 -1.03 -2.81
N HIS A 32 -1.27 -0.41 -3.04
CA HIS A 32 -1.90 -0.38 -4.37
C HIS A 32 -1.06 0.40 -5.38
N HIS A 33 -0.40 1.49 -4.96
CA HIS A 33 0.53 2.22 -5.84
C HIS A 33 1.74 1.37 -6.21
N ILE A 34 2.29 0.57 -5.28
CA ILE A 34 3.38 -0.37 -5.59
C ILE A 34 2.94 -1.33 -6.70
N VAL A 35 1.74 -1.91 -6.58
CA VAL A 35 1.19 -2.81 -7.61
C VAL A 35 0.99 -2.08 -8.94
N ALA A 36 0.45 -0.85 -8.92
CA ALA A 36 0.28 -0.04 -10.12
C ALA A 36 1.60 0.19 -10.85
N ARG A 37 2.69 0.53 -10.14
CA ARG A 37 4.03 0.69 -10.74
C ARG A 37 4.55 -0.61 -11.34
N ARG A 38 4.26 -1.77 -10.73
CA ARG A 38 4.68 -3.08 -11.25
C ARG A 38 3.99 -3.44 -12.56
N PHE A 39 2.68 -3.19 -12.67
CA PHE A 39 1.91 -3.50 -13.88
C PHE A 39 2.03 -2.47 -15.00
N LEU A 40 2.10 -1.19 -14.65
CA LEU A 40 1.94 -0.08 -15.60
C LEU A 40 3.21 0.76 -15.75
N GLY A 41 4.24 0.41 -14.96
CA GLY A 41 5.53 1.11 -14.95
C GLY A 41 5.54 2.33 -14.02
N GLU A 42 6.75 2.83 -13.77
CA GLU A 42 7.07 3.92 -12.85
C GLU A 42 6.33 5.24 -13.14
N ARG A 43 5.84 5.42 -14.38
CA ARG A 43 5.15 6.64 -14.83
C ARG A 43 3.64 6.54 -14.81
N ALA A 44 3.07 5.51 -14.15
CA ALA A 44 1.63 5.42 -13.97
C ALA A 44 1.12 6.63 -13.19
N GLU A 45 0.09 7.28 -13.70
CA GLU A 45 -0.57 8.40 -13.05
C GLU A 45 -1.64 7.89 -12.09
N ILE A 46 -1.47 8.14 -10.80
CA ILE A 46 -2.37 7.64 -9.76
C ILE A 46 -3.61 8.53 -9.66
N VAL A 47 -4.78 7.89 -9.72
CA VAL A 47 -6.09 8.49 -9.42
C VAL A 47 -6.53 7.96 -8.05
N PRO A 48 -6.33 8.74 -6.96
CA PRO A 48 -6.67 8.29 -5.62
C PRO A 48 -8.18 8.23 -5.44
N CYS A 49 -8.64 7.17 -4.77
CA CYS A 49 -10.05 6.94 -4.45
C CYS A 49 -10.20 6.58 -2.97
N ASP A 50 -11.28 7.02 -2.35
CA ASP A 50 -11.56 6.71 -0.95
C ASP A 50 -12.07 5.27 -0.76
N THR A 51 -12.67 4.69 -1.79
CA THR A 51 -13.26 3.34 -1.71
C THR A 51 -13.00 2.52 -2.98
N PHE A 52 -13.00 1.18 -2.86
CA PHE A 52 -12.92 0.29 -4.02
C PHE A 52 -14.13 0.43 -4.97
N ARG A 53 -15.28 0.84 -4.48
CA ARG A 53 -16.44 1.16 -5.33
C ARG A 53 -16.15 2.37 -6.22
N GLU A 54 -15.43 3.34 -5.70
CA GLU A 54 -15.00 4.51 -6.48
C GLU A 54 -13.94 4.12 -7.50
N VAL A 55 -12.98 3.25 -7.15
CA VAL A 55 -12.02 2.68 -8.12
C VAL A 55 -12.75 2.08 -9.33
N ALA A 56 -13.73 1.20 -9.08
CA ALA A 56 -14.53 0.61 -10.16
C ALA A 56 -15.25 1.68 -11.00
N ARG A 57 -15.85 2.67 -10.36
CA ARG A 57 -16.57 3.78 -11.04
C ARG A 57 -15.63 4.63 -11.90
N GLN A 58 -14.43 4.93 -11.43
CA GLN A 58 -13.43 5.68 -12.19
C GLN A 58 -13.05 4.96 -13.48
N VAL A 59 -12.88 3.65 -13.44
CA VAL A 59 -12.57 2.86 -14.64
C VAL A 59 -13.79 2.77 -15.57
N GLU A 60 -14.99 2.49 -15.05
CA GLU A 60 -16.21 2.40 -15.86
C GLU A 60 -16.59 3.71 -16.55
N SER A 61 -16.28 4.85 -15.94
CA SER A 61 -16.56 6.18 -16.50
C SER A 61 -15.46 6.72 -17.42
N GLY A 62 -14.32 6.00 -17.55
CA GLY A 62 -13.16 6.45 -18.31
C GLY A 62 -12.32 7.51 -17.59
N GLY A 63 -12.53 7.70 -16.29
CA GLY A 63 -11.69 8.55 -15.44
C GLY A 63 -10.31 7.97 -15.18
N ALA A 64 -10.17 6.65 -15.30
CA ALA A 64 -8.91 5.92 -15.29
C ALA A 64 -8.98 4.78 -16.33
N GLU A 65 -7.84 4.38 -16.88
CA GLU A 65 -7.75 3.26 -17.82
C GLU A 65 -7.73 1.92 -17.10
N TYR A 66 -7.15 1.90 -15.91
CA TYR A 66 -7.00 0.72 -15.05
C TYR A 66 -7.44 1.02 -13.63
N GLY A 67 -7.72 -0.05 -12.88
CA GLY A 67 -7.96 0.00 -11.44
C GLY A 67 -7.23 -1.13 -10.73
N ILE A 68 -6.67 -0.85 -9.56
CA ILE A 68 -6.07 -1.85 -8.69
C ILE A 68 -7.03 -2.11 -7.54
N MET A 69 -7.36 -3.38 -7.34
CA MET A 69 -8.31 -3.79 -6.30
C MET A 69 -7.76 -4.99 -5.51
N ALA A 70 -7.64 -4.84 -4.20
CA ALA A 70 -7.32 -5.95 -3.33
C ALA A 70 -8.54 -6.90 -3.24
N ILE A 71 -8.33 -8.18 -3.52
CA ILE A 71 -9.38 -9.20 -3.48
C ILE A 71 -9.16 -10.24 -2.39
N GLU A 72 -7.94 -10.34 -1.90
CA GLU A 72 -7.55 -11.27 -0.85
C GLU A 72 -6.40 -10.71 -0.01
N ASN A 73 -6.37 -11.09 1.25
CA ASN A 73 -5.28 -10.78 2.18
C ASN A 73 -5.01 -12.02 3.02
N SER A 74 -3.74 -12.39 3.23
CA SER A 74 -3.36 -13.61 3.96
C SER A 74 -3.87 -13.66 5.40
N ILE A 75 -4.13 -12.51 6.02
CA ILE A 75 -4.63 -12.40 7.40
C ILE A 75 -6.17 -12.34 7.41
N ALA A 76 -6.76 -11.51 6.56
CA ALA A 76 -8.20 -11.28 6.52
C ALA A 76 -8.96 -12.26 5.59
N GLY A 77 -8.26 -13.03 4.76
CA GLY A 77 -8.86 -13.90 3.74
C GLY A 77 -9.44 -13.12 2.57
N SER A 78 -10.43 -13.69 1.90
CA SER A 78 -11.08 -13.08 0.74
C SER A 78 -11.88 -11.85 1.12
N ILE A 79 -11.68 -10.76 0.38
CA ILE A 79 -12.40 -9.50 0.57
C ILE A 79 -13.71 -9.54 -0.23
N LEU A 80 -14.70 -10.24 0.30
CA LEU A 80 -15.99 -10.49 -0.36
C LEU A 80 -16.68 -9.23 -0.90
N PRO A 81 -16.68 -8.07 -0.21
CA PRO A 81 -17.24 -6.84 -0.76
C PRO A 81 -16.62 -6.45 -2.10
N ASN A 82 -15.31 -6.62 -2.26
CA ASN A 82 -14.59 -6.25 -3.48
C ASN A 82 -14.88 -7.24 -4.62
N LEU A 83 -14.97 -8.52 -4.31
CA LEU A 83 -15.45 -9.51 -5.28
C LEU A 83 -16.88 -9.20 -5.74
N GLY A 84 -17.75 -8.76 -4.83
CA GLY A 84 -19.09 -8.29 -5.15
C GLY A 84 -19.11 -7.08 -6.07
N ILE A 85 -18.19 -6.12 -5.91
CA ILE A 85 -18.03 -4.97 -6.81
C ILE A 85 -17.66 -5.45 -8.20
N LEU A 86 -16.65 -6.31 -8.33
CA LEU A 86 -16.22 -6.85 -9.63
C LEU A 86 -17.34 -7.62 -10.32
N HIS A 87 -18.04 -8.49 -9.59
CA HIS A 87 -19.13 -9.30 -10.13
C HIS A 87 -20.30 -8.46 -10.70
N ASN A 88 -20.60 -7.32 -10.07
CA ASN A 88 -21.68 -6.43 -10.47
C ASN A 88 -21.22 -5.29 -11.41
N SER A 89 -19.98 -5.27 -11.83
CA SER A 89 -19.42 -4.29 -12.76
C SER A 89 -19.34 -4.87 -14.18
N ARG A 90 -19.02 -3.99 -15.14
CA ARG A 90 -18.66 -4.39 -16.51
C ARG A 90 -17.16 -4.50 -16.73
N LEU A 91 -16.39 -4.41 -15.66
CA LEU A 91 -14.94 -4.45 -15.71
C LEU A 91 -14.44 -5.86 -16.01
N GLN A 92 -13.28 -5.92 -16.65
CA GLN A 92 -12.57 -7.17 -16.92
C GLN A 92 -11.30 -7.22 -16.08
N VAL A 93 -11.05 -8.34 -15.44
CA VAL A 93 -9.77 -8.59 -14.76
C VAL A 93 -8.72 -8.90 -15.82
N THR A 94 -7.69 -8.07 -15.92
CA THR A 94 -6.63 -8.18 -16.92
C THR A 94 -5.34 -8.77 -16.36
N GLY A 95 -5.25 -8.92 -15.05
CA GLY A 95 -4.09 -9.53 -14.39
C GLY A 95 -4.28 -9.62 -12.89
N GLU A 96 -3.40 -10.35 -12.24
CA GLU A 96 -3.33 -10.46 -10.78
C GLU A 96 -1.87 -10.35 -10.32
N TYR A 97 -1.68 -9.88 -9.09
CA TYR A 97 -0.37 -9.72 -8.48
C TYR A 97 -0.41 -10.07 -6.99
N TYR A 98 0.53 -10.90 -6.57
CA TYR A 98 0.73 -11.21 -5.16
C TYR A 98 1.80 -10.29 -4.58
N LEU A 99 1.35 -9.30 -3.81
CA LEU A 99 2.25 -8.38 -3.13
C LEU A 99 2.58 -8.90 -1.74
N HIS A 100 3.86 -9.12 -1.47
CA HIS A 100 4.34 -9.30 -0.11
C HIS A 100 4.32 -7.94 0.61
N ILE A 101 3.37 -7.77 1.54
CA ILE A 101 3.22 -6.54 2.31
C ILE A 101 4.33 -6.49 3.36
N ARG A 102 5.19 -5.47 3.26
CA ARG A 102 6.26 -5.20 4.21
C ARG A 102 5.96 -3.91 4.94
N GLN A 103 5.75 -4.02 6.24
CA GLN A 103 5.51 -2.84 7.09
C GLN A 103 6.85 -2.37 7.66
N ASN A 104 7.17 -1.10 7.42
CA ASN A 104 8.40 -0.48 7.89
C ASN A 104 8.05 0.72 8.78
N LEU A 105 8.82 0.92 9.85
CA LEU A 105 8.78 2.15 10.63
C LEU A 105 9.68 3.18 9.96
N MET A 106 9.16 4.36 9.67
CA MET A 106 9.88 5.43 9.00
C MET A 106 9.67 6.77 9.68
N ALA A 107 10.70 7.59 9.67
CA ALA A 107 10.70 8.92 10.28
C ALA A 107 11.47 9.92 9.42
N LEU A 108 11.47 11.19 9.83
CA LEU A 108 12.31 12.21 9.19
C LEU A 108 13.80 11.85 9.29
N PRO A 109 14.60 12.23 8.30
CA PRO A 109 16.03 11.98 8.31
C PRO A 109 16.72 12.44 9.61
N GLY A 110 17.55 11.55 10.14
CA GLY A 110 18.28 11.76 11.38
C GLY A 110 17.46 11.61 12.67
N VAL A 111 16.23 11.10 12.60
CA VAL A 111 15.43 10.75 13.79
C VAL A 111 15.64 9.25 14.07
N GLY A 112 16.23 8.92 15.23
CA GLY A 112 16.38 7.55 15.70
C GLY A 112 15.17 7.08 16.52
N LEU A 113 15.14 5.80 16.89
CA LEU A 113 14.02 5.19 17.67
C LEU A 113 13.78 5.91 19.00
N GLU A 114 14.85 6.41 19.64
CA GLU A 114 14.80 7.14 20.90
C GLU A 114 14.15 8.54 20.78
N GLY A 115 14.09 9.09 19.58
CA GLY A 115 13.44 10.37 19.31
C GLY A 115 11.95 10.27 19.01
N ILE A 116 11.43 9.03 18.88
CA ILE A 116 10.02 8.78 18.52
C ILE A 116 9.19 8.73 19.80
N GLU A 117 8.10 9.49 19.82
CA GLU A 117 7.08 9.49 20.86
C GLU A 117 5.74 8.94 20.36
N GLU A 118 5.49 9.07 19.06
CA GLU A 118 4.23 8.69 18.42
C GLU A 118 4.47 7.86 17.15
N VAL A 119 3.59 6.87 16.92
CA VAL A 119 3.57 6.09 15.69
C VAL A 119 2.20 6.19 15.04
N HIS A 120 2.17 6.68 13.80
CA HIS A 120 0.96 6.95 13.03
C HIS A 120 0.80 5.91 11.93
N SER A 121 -0.35 5.27 11.84
CA SER A 121 -0.70 4.40 10.71
C SER A 121 -2.18 4.01 10.72
N HIS A 122 -2.57 3.29 9.66
CA HIS A 122 -3.88 2.63 9.62
C HIS A 122 -3.98 1.55 10.70
N PRO A 123 -5.15 1.38 11.37
CA PRO A 123 -5.32 0.39 12.46
C PRO A 123 -4.84 -1.01 12.12
N MET A 124 -5.09 -1.49 10.89
CA MET A 124 -4.64 -2.83 10.47
C MET A 124 -3.12 -2.94 10.41
N ALA A 125 -2.41 -1.90 10.00
CA ALA A 125 -0.95 -1.91 9.98
C ALA A 125 -0.37 -1.87 11.39
N LEU A 126 -0.97 -1.08 12.31
CA LEU A 126 -0.60 -1.09 13.72
C LEU A 126 -0.80 -2.49 14.34
N LEU A 127 -1.94 -3.13 14.07
CA LEU A 127 -2.22 -4.48 14.54
C LEU A 127 -1.21 -5.51 14.00
N GLN A 128 -0.84 -5.40 12.73
CA GLN A 128 0.16 -6.28 12.11
C GLN A 128 1.56 -6.14 12.71
N CYS A 129 1.86 -5.03 13.37
CA CYS A 129 3.16 -4.71 13.95
C CYS A 129 3.16 -4.75 15.49
N VAL A 130 2.14 -5.32 16.11
CA VAL A 130 1.91 -5.25 17.56
C VAL A 130 3.11 -5.75 18.36
N ASP A 131 3.73 -6.89 17.98
CA ASP A 131 4.85 -7.45 18.71
C ASP A 131 6.06 -6.51 18.76
N PHE A 132 6.32 -5.81 17.65
CA PHE A 132 7.38 -4.80 17.61
C PHE A 132 6.98 -3.56 18.41
N LEU A 133 5.76 -3.09 18.28
CA LEU A 133 5.27 -1.88 18.96
C LEU A 133 5.23 -2.04 20.47
N ASP A 134 4.86 -3.22 20.98
CA ASP A 134 4.80 -3.52 22.42
C ASP A 134 6.17 -3.50 23.11
N THR A 135 7.27 -3.57 22.37
CA THR A 135 8.62 -3.40 22.92
C THR A 135 8.98 -1.93 23.22
N HIS A 136 8.14 -0.99 22.82
CA HIS A 136 8.35 0.44 22.95
C HIS A 136 7.20 1.11 23.71
N ARG A 137 7.42 2.35 24.19
CA ARG A 137 6.40 3.13 24.90
C ARG A 137 5.87 4.29 24.07
N TRP A 138 5.63 4.03 22.79
CA TRP A 138 5.11 5.04 21.89
C TRP A 138 3.60 5.18 21.97
N ARG A 139 3.08 6.36 21.73
CA ARG A 139 1.66 6.60 21.53
C ARG A 139 1.27 6.18 20.12
N LEU A 140 0.34 5.23 19.99
CA LEU A 140 -0.18 4.81 18.68
C LEU A 140 -1.30 5.75 18.26
N VAL A 141 -1.21 6.27 17.05
CA VAL A 141 -2.16 7.21 16.45
C VAL A 141 -2.77 6.57 15.21
N GLU A 142 -4.04 6.21 15.31
CA GLU A 142 -4.78 5.66 14.19
C GLU A 142 -5.11 6.74 13.18
N THR A 143 -4.90 6.42 11.91
CA THR A 143 -5.15 7.29 10.77
C THR A 143 -5.86 6.50 9.66
N GLU A 144 -6.38 7.21 8.67
CA GLU A 144 -7.15 6.62 7.56
C GLU A 144 -6.31 5.83 6.56
N ASP A 145 -4.99 6.10 6.48
CA ASP A 145 -4.11 5.45 5.47
C ASP A 145 -2.64 5.45 5.92
N THR A 146 -1.90 4.38 5.57
CA THR A 146 -0.49 4.19 5.93
C THR A 146 0.42 5.22 5.23
N ALA A 147 0.31 5.34 3.92
CA ALA A 147 1.14 6.24 3.12
C ALA A 147 0.83 7.71 3.41
N LEU A 148 -0.44 8.05 3.65
CA LEU A 148 -0.85 9.40 4.02
C LEU A 148 -0.27 9.80 5.38
N SER A 149 -0.13 8.85 6.33
CA SER A 149 0.56 9.09 7.60
C SER A 149 2.02 9.49 7.38
N ALA A 150 2.73 8.74 6.54
CA ALA A 150 4.11 9.02 6.17
C ALA A 150 4.23 10.41 5.49
N ARG A 151 3.36 10.69 4.54
CA ARG A 151 3.31 11.99 3.85
C ARG A 151 3.09 13.15 4.83
N ARG A 152 2.14 13.03 5.75
CA ARG A 152 1.86 14.08 6.76
C ARG A 152 3.05 14.36 7.67
N ILE A 153 3.78 13.33 8.09
CA ILE A 153 5.00 13.49 8.89
C ILE A 153 6.05 14.25 8.11
N ALA A 154 6.27 13.88 6.84
CA ALA A 154 7.23 14.55 5.97
C ALA A 154 6.87 16.03 5.71
N GLU A 155 5.64 16.29 5.25
CA GLU A 155 5.18 17.63 4.88
C GLU A 155 5.15 18.61 6.08
N ARG A 156 4.81 18.09 7.27
CA ARG A 156 4.72 18.92 8.48
C ARG A 156 6.01 18.97 9.28
N GLY A 157 7.03 18.21 8.90
CA GLY A 157 8.31 18.19 9.58
C GLY A 157 8.23 17.67 11.03
N ILE A 158 7.38 16.65 11.31
CA ILE A 158 7.12 16.16 12.68
C ILE A 158 8.28 15.26 13.12
N ARG A 159 9.16 15.75 13.97
CA ARG A 159 10.39 15.05 14.35
C ARG A 159 10.22 14.03 15.49
N ASN A 160 9.16 14.12 16.26
CA ASN A 160 8.87 13.17 17.35
C ASN A 160 7.84 12.08 16.96
N ALA A 161 7.53 11.96 15.67
CA ALA A 161 6.61 10.95 15.16
C ALA A 161 7.24 10.11 14.05
N ALA A 162 6.81 8.86 13.98
CA ALA A 162 7.10 7.93 12.89
C ALA A 162 5.81 7.42 12.25
N ALA A 163 5.89 6.96 11.00
CA ALA A 163 4.80 6.26 10.34
C ALA A 163 5.15 4.79 10.12
N ILE A 164 4.12 3.94 10.08
CA ILE A 164 4.26 2.59 9.53
C ILE A 164 3.64 2.58 8.15
N ALA A 165 4.44 2.24 7.13
CA ALA A 165 4.01 2.15 5.74
C ALA A 165 4.94 1.25 4.91
N GLY A 166 4.62 1.08 3.62
CA GLY A 166 5.48 0.43 2.64
C GLY A 166 6.72 1.28 2.29
N ASP A 167 7.74 0.63 1.75
CA ASP A 167 9.03 1.24 1.36
C ASP A 167 8.87 2.40 0.35
N LEU A 168 7.93 2.27 -0.58
CA LEU A 168 7.63 3.32 -1.56
C LEU A 168 7.23 4.64 -0.91
N ALA A 169 6.54 4.62 0.24
CA ALA A 169 6.20 5.84 0.96
C ALA A 169 7.45 6.56 1.49
N ALA A 170 8.45 5.81 2.00
CA ALA A 170 9.72 6.38 2.43
C ALA A 170 10.46 7.03 1.25
N GLU A 171 10.53 6.33 0.11
CA GLU A 171 11.16 6.83 -1.13
C GLU A 171 10.51 8.15 -1.59
N LEU A 172 9.17 8.15 -1.74
CA LEU A 172 8.44 9.30 -2.30
C LEU A 172 8.45 10.53 -1.38
N PHE A 173 8.42 10.32 -0.07
CA PHE A 173 8.30 11.43 0.89
C PHE A 173 9.63 11.80 1.57
N GLY A 174 10.74 11.15 1.17
CA GLY A 174 12.06 11.46 1.72
C GLY A 174 12.20 11.14 3.20
N LEU A 175 11.55 10.06 3.66
CA LEU A 175 11.69 9.54 5.01
C LEU A 175 12.78 8.46 5.08
N GLU A 176 13.38 8.27 6.24
CA GLU A 176 14.30 7.19 6.52
C GLU A 176 13.56 6.02 7.19
N ILE A 177 13.81 4.80 6.72
CA ILE A 177 13.33 3.58 7.39
C ILE A 177 14.23 3.35 8.61
N VAL A 178 13.67 3.51 9.80
CA VAL A 178 14.37 3.35 11.07
C VAL A 178 14.26 1.94 11.64
N ALA A 179 13.26 1.18 11.21
CA ALA A 179 13.15 -0.26 11.42
C ALA A 179 12.40 -0.90 10.24
N ALA A 180 13.01 -1.91 9.63
CA ALA A 180 12.43 -2.59 8.48
C ALA A 180 11.71 -3.88 8.89
N ASP A 181 10.69 -4.27 8.10
CA ASP A 181 9.99 -5.55 8.23
C ASP A 181 9.49 -5.84 9.65
N ILE A 182 8.83 -4.87 10.26
CA ILE A 182 8.38 -4.93 11.66
C ILE A 182 7.06 -5.66 11.87
N HIS A 183 6.44 -6.19 10.81
CA HIS A 183 5.20 -6.96 10.90
C HIS A 183 5.45 -8.36 11.48
N SER A 184 4.46 -8.87 12.23
CA SER A 184 4.55 -10.15 12.96
C SER A 184 4.05 -11.34 12.16
N PHE A 185 3.44 -11.14 10.97
CA PHE A 185 2.80 -12.23 10.20
C PHE A 185 3.11 -12.13 8.72
#